data_3ea95982d3eafad520cf158ad7a1709e
#
_entry.id   3ea95982d3eafad520cf158ad7a1709e
#
_cell.length_a   1.000
_cell.length_b   1.000
_cell.length_c   1.000
_cell.angle_alpha   90.00
_cell.angle_beta   90.00
_cell.angle_gamma   90.00
#
_symmetry.space_group_name_H-M   'P 1'
#
loop_
_entity.id
_entity.type
_entity.pdbx_description
1 polymer ?
#
loop_
_entity_poly.entity_id
_entity_poly.type
_entity_poly.pdbx_seq_one_letter_code
_entity_poly.pdbx_strand_id
1 'polypeptide(L)'
;MILSVRGLHFRYNSAEILENVCFELRPGSILGLLGTNGAGKSTLLKCLNRILRPYKGTVLLDDTEILHLTRNEIAKRLGYVPQRYDQEALTVFDAVLLGRRPHLKWGPSGDDLKIVESVLHVMGLSDYALRPVKTLSGGQAQKVVLARAFAQEPKVLLLDEPTSNLDVRNQLEVMNLIRDAVQQRNVCAVIAIHDLNLAMRFADCALFLKKGRVHAIQSTESISPEVIQEVYGVTSAIQKIGGHTVVIPLHCCKDHTS
;
A
#
# COMPACT_ATOMS: atom_id res chain seq x y z
N MET A 1 8.32 15.40 -7.66
CA MET A 1 7.09 14.76 -7.11
C MET A 1 6.89 13.47 -7.88
N ILE A 2 6.56 12.34 -7.22
CA ILE A 2 6.37 11.07 -7.96
C ILE A 2 4.90 10.79 -8.24
N LEU A 3 4.01 11.03 -7.27
CA LEU A 3 2.58 10.82 -7.41
C LEU A 3 1.83 12.06 -6.91
N SER A 4 0.95 12.61 -7.75
CA SER A 4 0.04 13.71 -7.38
C SER A 4 -1.38 13.35 -7.76
N VAL A 5 -2.30 13.53 -6.83
CA VAL A 5 -3.73 13.27 -6.99
C VAL A 5 -4.48 14.56 -6.77
N ARG A 6 -5.29 14.97 -7.75
CA ARG A 6 -5.99 16.26 -7.75
C ARG A 6 -7.46 16.08 -8.06
N GLY A 7 -8.31 16.37 -7.08
CA GLY A 7 -9.76 16.36 -7.26
C GLY A 7 -10.32 15.03 -7.75
N LEU A 8 -9.82 13.90 -7.24
CA LEU A 8 -10.22 12.58 -7.72
C LEU A 8 -11.60 12.22 -7.18
N HIS A 9 -12.51 11.83 -8.08
CA HIS A 9 -13.85 11.34 -7.78
C HIS A 9 -14.08 9.97 -8.40
N PHE A 10 -14.72 9.09 -7.65
CA PHE A 10 -15.10 7.77 -8.14
C PHE A 10 -16.44 7.33 -7.56
N ARG A 11 -17.26 6.68 -8.41
CA ARG A 11 -18.54 6.10 -8.03
C ARG A 11 -18.71 4.68 -8.58
N TYR A 12 -19.38 3.83 -7.82
CA TYR A 12 -19.94 2.58 -8.33
C TYR A 12 -21.41 2.85 -8.67
N ASN A 13 -21.77 2.73 -9.96
CA ASN A 13 -23.10 3.11 -10.44
C ASN A 13 -23.44 4.55 -10.02
N SER A 14 -24.41 4.75 -9.13
CA SER A 14 -24.83 6.06 -8.60
C SER A 14 -24.22 6.39 -7.23
N ALA A 15 -23.59 5.44 -6.56
CA ALA A 15 -23.04 5.64 -5.22
C ALA A 15 -21.65 6.29 -5.29
N GLU A 16 -21.51 7.53 -4.81
CA GLU A 16 -20.23 8.21 -4.67
C GLU A 16 -19.39 7.51 -3.58
N ILE A 17 -18.18 7.08 -3.96
CA ILE A 17 -17.26 6.39 -3.05
C ILE A 17 -16.05 7.26 -2.72
N LEU A 18 -15.57 8.04 -3.70
CA LEU A 18 -14.48 8.99 -3.50
C LEU A 18 -14.91 10.35 -4.00
N GLU A 19 -14.67 11.38 -3.21
CA GLU A 19 -15.06 12.74 -3.50
C GLU A 19 -13.93 13.72 -3.21
N ASN A 20 -13.47 14.41 -4.26
CA ASN A 20 -12.46 15.45 -4.20
C ASN A 20 -11.18 15.06 -3.45
N VAL A 21 -10.68 13.83 -3.70
CA VAL A 21 -9.45 13.36 -3.05
C VAL A 21 -8.25 14.05 -3.66
N CYS A 22 -7.46 14.72 -2.80
CA CYS A 22 -6.23 15.42 -3.18
C CYS A 22 -5.09 15.06 -2.22
N PHE A 23 -3.95 14.66 -2.76
CA PHE A 23 -2.68 14.49 -2.00
C PHE A 23 -1.50 14.37 -2.94
N GLU A 24 -0.31 14.46 -2.35
CA GLU A 24 0.96 14.33 -3.06
C GLU A 24 1.90 13.42 -2.30
N LEU A 25 2.68 12.63 -3.05
CA LEU A 25 3.64 11.70 -2.49
C LEU A 25 5.06 12.08 -2.93
N ARG A 26 5.97 12.16 -1.98
CA ARG A 26 7.39 12.48 -2.23
C ARG A 26 8.21 11.20 -2.42
N PRO A 27 9.32 11.28 -3.18
CA PRO A 27 10.25 10.15 -3.29
C PRO A 27 10.73 9.65 -1.92
N GLY A 28 10.86 8.34 -1.78
CA GLY A 28 11.39 7.73 -0.56
C GLY A 28 10.50 7.87 0.67
N SER A 29 9.18 8.13 0.50
CA SER A 29 8.25 8.28 1.60
C SER A 29 7.15 7.21 1.60
N ILE A 30 6.64 6.92 2.81
CA ILE A 30 5.51 6.02 3.06
C ILE A 30 4.31 6.85 3.51
N LEU A 31 3.21 6.78 2.76
CA LEU A 31 1.92 7.35 3.12
C LEU A 31 1.01 6.24 3.69
N GLY A 32 0.69 6.32 4.97
CA GLY A 32 -0.33 5.48 5.58
C GLY A 32 -1.73 5.98 5.20
N LEU A 33 -2.52 5.14 4.53
CA LEU A 33 -3.91 5.43 4.20
C LEU A 33 -4.81 4.84 5.27
N LEU A 34 -5.35 5.69 6.12
CA LEU A 34 -6.12 5.37 7.31
C LEU A 34 -7.60 5.72 7.13
N GLY A 35 -8.46 5.11 7.93
CA GLY A 35 -9.91 5.34 7.94
C GLY A 35 -10.68 4.08 8.26
N THR A 36 -11.95 4.23 8.60
CA THR A 36 -12.85 3.12 8.93
C THR A 36 -13.07 2.17 7.75
N ASN A 37 -13.65 1.00 8.02
CA ASN A 37 -14.07 0.10 6.95
C ASN A 37 -15.12 0.79 6.07
N GLY A 38 -15.01 0.60 4.74
CA GLY A 38 -15.89 1.28 3.79
C GLY A 38 -15.55 2.74 3.50
N ALA A 39 -14.50 3.33 4.10
CA ALA A 39 -14.12 4.72 3.84
C ALA A 39 -13.61 4.98 2.40
N GLY A 40 -13.32 3.91 1.62
CA GLY A 40 -12.89 4.03 0.22
C GLY A 40 -11.40 3.74 -0.02
N LYS A 41 -10.66 3.23 0.98
CA LYS A 41 -9.20 3.00 0.90
C LYS A 41 -8.79 2.12 -0.30
N SER A 42 -9.33 0.90 -0.39
CA SER A 42 -9.05 -0.02 -1.50
C SER A 42 -9.51 0.52 -2.85
N THR A 43 -10.62 1.27 -2.87
CA THR A 43 -11.12 1.94 -4.08
C THR A 43 -10.14 3.01 -4.55
N LEU A 44 -9.59 3.80 -3.63
CA LEU A 44 -8.56 4.80 -3.94
C LEU A 44 -7.32 4.13 -4.54
N LEU A 45 -6.76 3.08 -3.90
CA LEU A 45 -5.60 2.36 -4.42
C LEU A 45 -5.86 1.78 -5.82
N LYS A 46 -7.05 1.23 -6.08
CA LYS A 46 -7.45 0.73 -7.40
C LYS A 46 -7.60 1.84 -8.45
N CYS A 47 -8.05 3.03 -8.05
CA CYS A 47 -8.08 4.20 -8.93
C CYS A 47 -6.67 4.68 -9.27
N LEU A 48 -5.75 4.71 -8.29
CA LEU A 48 -4.35 5.10 -8.51
C LEU A 48 -3.63 4.14 -9.48
N ASN A 49 -3.97 2.86 -9.45
CA ASN A 49 -3.41 1.85 -10.37
C ASN A 49 -4.22 1.68 -11.67
N ARG A 50 -5.20 2.55 -11.92
CA ARG A 50 -6.09 2.48 -13.07
C ARG A 50 -6.79 1.12 -13.26
N ILE A 51 -6.96 0.35 -12.19
CA ILE A 51 -7.86 -0.82 -12.15
C ILE A 51 -9.31 -0.33 -12.21
N LEU A 52 -9.60 0.74 -11.47
CA LEU A 52 -10.85 1.49 -11.54
C LEU A 52 -10.60 2.83 -12.23
N ARG A 53 -11.56 3.28 -13.05
CA ARG A 53 -11.43 4.55 -13.77
C ARG A 53 -12.24 5.64 -13.05
N PRO A 54 -11.57 6.66 -12.47
CA PRO A 54 -12.24 7.82 -11.91
C PRO A 54 -13.03 8.55 -13.00
N TYR A 55 -14.15 9.14 -12.65
CA TYR A 55 -14.93 9.92 -13.62
C TYR A 55 -14.54 11.40 -13.63
N LYS A 56 -13.81 11.87 -12.58
CA LYS A 56 -13.30 13.23 -12.49
C LYS A 56 -11.99 13.25 -11.69
N GLY A 57 -11.17 14.28 -11.93
CA GLY A 57 -9.86 14.46 -11.28
C GLY A 57 -8.72 13.89 -12.09
N THR A 58 -7.49 14.17 -11.61
CA THR A 58 -6.25 13.81 -12.30
C THR A 58 -5.31 13.07 -11.37
N VAL A 59 -4.69 12.01 -11.85
CA VAL A 59 -3.59 11.31 -11.19
C VAL A 59 -2.35 11.46 -12.07
N LEU A 60 -1.33 12.12 -11.55
CA LEU A 60 -0.05 12.32 -12.22
C LEU A 60 1.00 11.39 -11.62
N LEU A 61 1.75 10.75 -12.50
CA LEU A 61 2.91 9.92 -12.17
C LEU A 61 4.13 10.46 -12.94
N ASP A 62 5.15 10.96 -12.23
CA ASP A 62 6.27 11.67 -12.84
C ASP A 62 5.80 12.78 -13.82
N ASP A 63 4.86 13.62 -13.39
CA ASP A 63 4.24 14.71 -14.17
C ASP A 63 3.45 14.25 -15.41
N THR A 64 3.30 12.95 -15.64
CA THR A 64 2.49 12.39 -16.72
C THR A 64 1.15 11.92 -16.17
N GLU A 65 0.05 12.33 -16.80
CA GLU A 65 -1.28 11.86 -16.41
C GLU A 65 -1.43 10.36 -16.68
N ILE A 66 -1.85 9.61 -15.65
CA ILE A 66 -1.96 8.13 -15.72
C ILE A 66 -2.92 7.66 -16.82
N LEU A 67 -3.91 8.50 -17.22
CA LEU A 67 -4.84 8.19 -18.27
C LEU A 67 -4.18 8.13 -19.66
N HIS A 68 -3.07 8.84 -19.85
CA HIS A 68 -2.29 8.85 -21.10
C HIS A 68 -1.29 7.69 -21.19
N LEU A 69 -1.03 6.99 -20.09
CA LEU A 69 -0.12 5.85 -20.06
C LEU A 69 -0.82 4.57 -20.51
N THR A 70 -0.11 3.71 -21.22
CA THR A 70 -0.56 2.34 -21.49
C THR A 70 -0.57 1.51 -20.19
N ARG A 71 -1.31 0.40 -20.18
CA ARG A 71 -1.30 -0.52 -19.03
C ARG A 71 0.10 -1.03 -18.70
N ASN A 72 0.92 -1.28 -19.72
CA ASN A 72 2.29 -1.75 -19.54
C ASN A 72 3.19 -0.67 -18.94
N GLU A 73 3.06 0.59 -19.34
CA GLU A 73 3.80 1.71 -18.77
C GLU A 73 3.42 1.96 -17.31
N ILE A 74 2.13 1.84 -16.96
CA ILE A 74 1.66 1.88 -15.58
C ILE A 74 2.30 0.73 -14.79
N ALA A 75 2.21 -0.50 -15.31
CA ALA A 75 2.75 -1.68 -14.65
C ALA A 75 4.27 -1.64 -14.46
N LYS A 76 5.05 -0.90 -15.26
CA LYS A 76 6.47 -0.66 -15.03
C LYS A 76 6.77 0.34 -13.91
N ARG A 77 5.79 1.14 -13.50
CA ARG A 77 5.97 2.24 -12.54
C ARG A 77 5.23 2.06 -11.23
N LEU A 78 4.08 1.37 -11.27
CA LEU A 78 3.23 1.12 -10.12
C LEU A 78 3.16 -0.37 -9.82
N GLY A 79 3.63 -0.77 -8.64
CA GLY A 79 3.40 -2.10 -8.07
C GLY A 79 2.13 -2.09 -7.23
N TYR A 80 1.27 -3.09 -7.39
CA TYR A 80 0.05 -3.21 -6.59
C TYR A 80 0.00 -4.56 -5.88
N VAL A 81 -0.18 -4.50 -4.57
CA VAL A 81 -0.37 -5.65 -3.69
C VAL A 81 -1.82 -5.62 -3.19
N PRO A 82 -2.69 -6.52 -3.66
CA PRO A 82 -4.07 -6.59 -3.21
C PRO A 82 -4.18 -7.21 -1.82
N GLN A 83 -5.27 -6.93 -1.10
CA GLN A 83 -5.57 -7.52 0.21
C GLN A 83 -5.73 -9.05 0.14
N ARG A 84 -6.28 -9.56 -0.96
CA ARG A 84 -6.43 -11.00 -1.22
C ARG A 84 -5.80 -11.36 -2.54
N TYR A 85 -5.14 -12.49 -2.58
CA TYR A 85 -4.57 -13.05 -3.78
C TYR A 85 -4.85 -14.55 -3.82
N ASP A 86 -5.07 -15.07 -5.01
CA ASP A 86 -5.22 -16.49 -5.21
C ASP A 86 -3.85 -17.16 -5.08
N GLN A 87 -3.78 -18.21 -4.26
CA GLN A 87 -2.57 -19.01 -4.13
C GLN A 87 -2.49 -19.92 -5.36
N GLU A 88 -1.79 -19.45 -6.37
CA GLU A 88 -1.58 -20.18 -7.60
C GLU A 88 -0.75 -21.44 -7.34
N ALA A 89 -0.91 -22.46 -8.21
CA ALA A 89 -0.12 -23.70 -8.17
C ALA A 89 1.32 -23.50 -8.73
N LEU A 90 1.81 -22.26 -8.73
CA LEU A 90 3.14 -21.86 -9.19
C LEU A 90 4.18 -22.12 -8.12
N THR A 91 5.45 -22.31 -8.55
CA THR A 91 6.58 -22.21 -7.63
C THR A 91 6.75 -20.78 -7.14
N VAL A 92 7.42 -20.59 -6.01
CA VAL A 92 7.76 -19.26 -5.49
C VAL A 92 8.54 -18.46 -6.53
N PHE A 93 9.50 -19.09 -7.20
CA PHE A 93 10.31 -18.47 -8.25
C PHE A 93 9.42 -17.98 -9.40
N ASP A 94 8.55 -18.84 -9.94
CA ASP A 94 7.67 -18.47 -11.05
C ASP A 94 6.69 -17.38 -10.66
N ALA A 95 6.14 -17.43 -9.44
CA ALA A 95 5.24 -16.41 -8.93
C ALA A 95 5.92 -15.02 -8.83
N VAL A 96 7.20 -14.97 -8.41
CA VAL A 96 7.98 -13.73 -8.37
C VAL A 96 8.38 -13.28 -9.77
N LEU A 97 8.73 -14.23 -10.67
CA LEU A 97 9.07 -13.93 -12.06
C LEU A 97 7.89 -13.29 -12.82
N LEU A 98 6.65 -13.60 -12.46
CA LEU A 98 5.48 -12.88 -13.00
C LEU A 98 5.55 -11.36 -12.77
N GLY A 99 6.25 -10.90 -11.74
CA GLY A 99 6.51 -9.47 -11.52
C GLY A 99 7.31 -8.83 -12.66
N ARG A 100 8.12 -9.59 -13.37
CA ARG A 100 8.90 -9.11 -14.52
C ARG A 100 8.08 -8.97 -15.81
N ARG A 101 6.84 -9.51 -15.84
CA ARG A 101 6.00 -9.52 -17.05
C ARG A 101 5.93 -8.19 -17.81
N PRO A 102 5.85 -7.00 -17.17
CA PRO A 102 5.84 -5.72 -17.89
C PRO A 102 7.13 -5.44 -18.65
N HIS A 103 8.25 -6.05 -18.28
CA HIS A 103 9.57 -5.85 -18.87
C HIS A 103 9.91 -6.88 -19.95
N LEU A 104 9.20 -8.03 -19.96
CA LEU A 104 9.46 -9.11 -20.90
C LEU A 104 9.06 -8.72 -22.33
N LYS A 105 9.87 -9.14 -23.30
CA LYS A 105 9.57 -9.04 -24.74
C LYS A 105 9.13 -10.39 -25.28
N TRP A 106 10.04 -11.35 -25.38
CA TRP A 106 9.81 -12.70 -25.91
C TRP A 106 9.90 -13.77 -24.82
N GLY A 107 10.54 -13.46 -23.70
CA GLY A 107 10.74 -14.34 -22.57
C GLY A 107 11.64 -13.69 -21.53
N PRO A 108 11.86 -14.35 -20.38
CA PRO A 108 12.77 -13.85 -19.36
C PRO A 108 14.22 -13.79 -19.87
N SER A 109 14.89 -12.66 -19.64
CA SER A 109 16.32 -12.50 -19.87
C SER A 109 17.12 -12.99 -18.67
N GLY A 110 18.46 -13.15 -18.84
CA GLY A 110 19.34 -13.45 -17.72
C GLY A 110 19.30 -12.40 -16.62
N ASP A 111 19.05 -11.12 -16.96
CA ASP A 111 18.94 -10.04 -15.99
C ASP A 111 17.61 -10.12 -15.22
N ASP A 112 16.51 -10.53 -15.87
CA ASP A 112 15.24 -10.76 -15.17
C ASP A 112 15.38 -11.88 -14.12
N LEU A 113 16.11 -12.95 -14.45
CA LEU A 113 16.37 -14.06 -13.52
C LEU A 113 17.19 -13.60 -12.31
N LYS A 114 18.28 -12.79 -12.53
CA LYS A 114 19.09 -12.21 -11.46
C LYS A 114 18.28 -11.30 -10.55
N ILE A 115 17.35 -10.48 -11.11
CA ILE A 115 16.47 -9.63 -10.32
C ILE A 115 15.58 -10.50 -9.42
N VAL A 116 14.99 -11.56 -9.96
CA VAL A 116 14.16 -12.49 -9.18
C VAL A 116 14.96 -13.14 -8.06
N GLU A 117 16.16 -13.66 -8.35
CA GLU A 117 17.05 -14.26 -7.34
C GLU A 117 17.40 -13.26 -6.24
N SER A 118 17.78 -12.02 -6.60
CA SER A 118 18.08 -10.96 -5.65
C SER A 118 16.88 -10.63 -4.76
N VAL A 119 15.68 -10.54 -5.33
CA VAL A 119 14.45 -10.26 -4.56
C VAL A 119 14.12 -11.42 -3.63
N LEU A 120 14.23 -12.66 -4.09
CA LEU A 120 14.03 -13.85 -3.24
C LEU A 120 15.01 -13.88 -2.07
N HIS A 121 16.26 -13.51 -2.30
CA HIS A 121 17.27 -13.44 -1.25
C HIS A 121 16.91 -12.37 -0.20
N VAL A 122 16.60 -11.15 -0.62
CA VAL A 122 16.21 -10.05 0.28
C VAL A 122 14.96 -10.39 1.10
N MET A 123 14.01 -11.12 0.49
CA MET A 123 12.77 -11.55 1.17
C MET A 123 12.93 -12.79 2.07
N GLY A 124 14.12 -13.41 2.10
CA GLY A 124 14.37 -14.66 2.82
C GLY A 124 13.58 -15.84 2.24
N LEU A 125 13.40 -15.87 0.93
CA LEU A 125 12.62 -16.89 0.20
C LEU A 125 13.47 -17.83 -0.66
N SER A 126 14.80 -17.69 -0.66
CA SER A 126 15.70 -18.48 -1.51
C SER A 126 15.51 -19.98 -1.33
N ASP A 127 15.42 -20.47 -0.09
CA ASP A 127 15.25 -21.91 0.21
C ASP A 127 13.86 -22.46 -0.19
N TYR A 128 12.94 -21.55 -0.49
CA TYR A 128 11.57 -21.90 -0.90
C TYR A 128 11.34 -21.75 -2.41
N ALA A 129 12.34 -21.31 -3.17
CA ALA A 129 12.21 -20.90 -4.58
C ALA A 129 11.46 -21.91 -5.45
N LEU A 130 11.74 -23.20 -5.30
CA LEU A 130 11.11 -24.29 -6.07
C LEU A 130 9.86 -24.87 -5.42
N ARG A 131 9.46 -24.41 -4.22
CA ARG A 131 8.26 -24.90 -3.56
C ARG A 131 7.00 -24.25 -4.16
N PRO A 132 5.89 -24.98 -4.24
CA PRO A 132 4.60 -24.41 -4.61
C PRO A 132 4.15 -23.37 -3.57
N VAL A 133 3.68 -22.20 -4.01
CA VAL A 133 3.22 -21.10 -3.11
C VAL A 133 2.15 -21.57 -2.12
N LYS A 134 1.24 -22.45 -2.56
CA LYS A 134 0.17 -23.02 -1.73
C LYS A 134 0.65 -23.85 -0.52
N THR A 135 1.92 -24.24 -0.47
CA THR A 135 2.50 -25.02 0.64
C THR A 135 3.16 -24.14 1.70
N LEU A 136 3.18 -22.84 1.49
CA LEU A 136 3.82 -21.88 2.39
C LEU A 136 2.88 -21.47 3.54
N SER A 137 3.47 -21.01 4.65
CA SER A 137 2.71 -20.32 5.69
C SER A 137 2.14 -19.00 5.17
N GLY A 138 1.11 -18.45 5.86
CA GLY A 138 0.51 -17.17 5.47
C GLY A 138 1.52 -16.03 5.36
N GLY A 139 2.46 -15.94 6.33
CA GLY A 139 3.53 -14.92 6.30
C GLY A 139 4.50 -15.11 5.14
N GLN A 140 4.89 -16.35 4.83
CA GLN A 140 5.74 -16.66 3.68
C GLN A 140 5.02 -16.35 2.36
N ALA A 141 3.77 -16.74 2.24
CA ALA A 141 2.96 -16.45 1.05
C ALA A 141 2.79 -14.93 0.84
N GLN A 142 2.61 -14.16 1.92
CA GLN A 142 2.58 -12.70 1.85
C GLN A 142 3.90 -12.11 1.36
N LYS A 143 5.04 -12.64 1.82
CA LYS A 143 6.36 -12.25 1.31
C LYS A 143 6.53 -12.53 -0.19
N VAL A 144 5.95 -13.62 -0.72
CA VAL A 144 5.96 -13.93 -2.18
C VAL A 144 5.20 -12.87 -2.96
N VAL A 145 4.03 -12.43 -2.47
CA VAL A 145 3.26 -11.36 -3.15
C VAL A 145 4.02 -10.04 -3.16
N LEU A 146 4.67 -9.70 -2.05
CA LEU A 146 5.56 -8.53 -1.98
C LEU A 146 6.77 -8.70 -2.92
N ALA A 147 7.43 -9.85 -2.90
CA ALA A 147 8.55 -10.15 -3.78
C ALA A 147 8.17 -9.96 -5.26
N ARG A 148 6.99 -10.43 -5.67
CA ARG A 148 6.45 -10.20 -7.01
C ARG A 148 6.32 -8.71 -7.34
N ALA A 149 5.81 -7.91 -6.40
CA ALA A 149 5.68 -6.47 -6.59
C ALA A 149 7.04 -5.77 -6.65
N PHE A 150 8.02 -6.20 -5.85
CA PHE A 150 9.38 -5.66 -5.90
C PHE A 150 10.18 -6.08 -7.14
N ALA A 151 9.96 -7.31 -7.63
CA ALA A 151 10.58 -7.77 -8.88
C ALA A 151 10.13 -6.95 -10.10
N GLN A 152 9.01 -6.26 -10.02
CA GLN A 152 8.52 -5.33 -11.04
C GLN A 152 9.35 -4.04 -11.09
N GLU A 153 10.20 -3.76 -10.08
CA GLU A 153 11.00 -2.52 -9.93
C GLU A 153 10.15 -1.24 -10.05
N PRO A 154 9.06 -1.13 -9.31
CA PRO A 154 8.16 0.00 -9.40
C PRO A 154 8.77 1.25 -8.77
N LYS A 155 8.30 2.44 -9.19
CA LYS A 155 8.58 3.72 -8.51
C LYS A 155 7.66 3.96 -7.32
N VAL A 156 6.44 3.44 -7.39
CA VAL A 156 5.42 3.55 -6.33
C VAL A 156 4.82 2.19 -6.05
N LEU A 157 4.76 1.84 -4.77
CA LEU A 157 4.07 0.66 -4.26
C LEU A 157 2.71 1.06 -3.70
N LEU A 158 1.66 0.41 -4.15
CA LEU A 158 0.31 0.53 -3.64
C LEU A 158 -0.04 -0.76 -2.92
N LEU A 159 -0.20 -0.72 -1.59
CA LEU A 159 -0.40 -1.91 -0.78
C LEU A 159 -1.74 -1.82 -0.05
N ASP A 160 -2.59 -2.79 -0.31
CA ASP A 160 -3.93 -2.88 0.27
C ASP A 160 -3.91 -3.88 1.43
N GLU A 161 -3.74 -3.36 2.66
CA GLU A 161 -3.68 -4.13 3.90
C GLU A 161 -2.66 -5.29 3.88
N PRO A 162 -1.36 -5.00 3.60
CA PRO A 162 -0.37 -6.04 3.38
C PRO A 162 -0.05 -6.88 4.63
N THR A 163 -0.53 -6.48 5.79
CA THR A 163 -0.31 -7.14 7.08
C THR A 163 -1.56 -7.79 7.67
N SER A 164 -2.69 -7.74 6.94
CA SER A 164 -3.93 -8.39 7.39
C SER A 164 -3.73 -9.90 7.55
N ASN A 165 -4.28 -10.47 8.63
CA ASN A 165 -4.19 -11.90 8.96
C ASN A 165 -2.76 -12.43 9.28
N LEU A 166 -1.80 -11.54 9.54
CA LEU A 166 -0.48 -11.91 10.02
C LEU A 166 -0.37 -11.73 11.54
N ASP A 167 0.41 -12.58 12.19
CA ASP A 167 0.80 -12.36 13.58
C ASP A 167 1.74 -11.14 13.71
N VAL A 168 1.92 -10.66 14.95
CA VAL A 168 2.69 -9.43 15.24
C VAL A 168 4.12 -9.50 14.68
N ARG A 169 4.78 -10.66 14.78
CA ARG A 169 6.13 -10.83 14.25
C ARG A 169 6.17 -10.67 12.74
N ASN A 170 5.29 -11.40 12.03
CA ASN A 170 5.21 -11.35 10.57
C ASN A 170 4.77 -9.95 10.07
N GLN A 171 3.88 -9.26 10.81
CA GLN A 171 3.52 -7.86 10.50
C GLN A 171 4.74 -6.93 10.52
N LEU A 172 5.56 -7.02 11.58
CA LEU A 172 6.77 -6.21 11.71
C LEU A 172 7.80 -6.55 10.63
N GLU A 173 7.99 -7.83 10.32
CA GLU A 173 8.91 -8.27 9.26
C GLU A 173 8.49 -7.69 7.90
N VAL A 174 7.21 -7.81 7.54
CA VAL A 174 6.65 -7.27 6.29
C VAL A 174 6.81 -5.76 6.21
N MET A 175 6.48 -5.03 7.27
CA MET A 175 6.59 -3.58 7.28
C MET A 175 8.04 -3.10 7.23
N ASN A 176 8.99 -3.81 7.87
CA ASN A 176 10.41 -3.52 7.75
C ASN A 176 10.90 -3.73 6.31
N LEU A 177 10.55 -4.84 5.67
CA LEU A 177 10.90 -5.09 4.25
C LEU A 177 10.40 -3.98 3.33
N ILE A 178 9.16 -3.48 3.55
CA ILE A 178 8.62 -2.36 2.78
C ILE A 178 9.42 -1.08 3.06
N ARG A 179 9.71 -0.78 4.33
CA ARG A 179 10.47 0.41 4.71
C ARG A 179 11.88 0.39 4.14
N ASP A 180 12.58 -0.74 4.23
CA ASP A 180 13.93 -0.91 3.70
C ASP A 180 13.95 -0.70 2.18
N ALA A 181 12.97 -1.26 1.46
CA ALA A 181 12.86 -1.07 0.03
C ALA A 181 12.58 0.39 -0.36
N VAL A 182 11.71 1.08 0.39
CA VAL A 182 11.41 2.51 0.19
C VAL A 182 12.68 3.34 0.37
N GLN A 183 13.43 3.10 1.44
CA GLN A 183 14.64 3.87 1.75
C GLN A 183 15.81 3.56 0.81
N GLN A 184 16.09 2.28 0.53
CA GLN A 184 17.26 1.87 -0.25
C GLN A 184 17.08 2.11 -1.75
N ARG A 185 15.85 1.98 -2.28
CA ARG A 185 15.57 2.08 -3.72
C ARG A 185 14.88 3.38 -4.11
N ASN A 186 14.70 4.31 -3.17
CA ASN A 186 14.00 5.59 -3.40
C ASN A 186 12.57 5.39 -3.99
N VAL A 187 11.93 4.30 -3.63
CA VAL A 187 10.56 3.96 -4.00
C VAL A 187 9.61 4.70 -3.04
N CYS A 188 8.40 4.99 -3.47
CA CYS A 188 7.34 5.48 -2.58
C CYS A 188 6.36 4.38 -2.27
N ALA A 189 5.67 4.48 -1.13
CA ALA A 189 4.59 3.55 -0.82
C ALA A 189 3.32 4.28 -0.35
N VAL A 190 2.16 3.82 -0.82
CA VAL A 190 0.85 4.13 -0.24
C VAL A 190 0.30 2.84 0.33
N ILE A 191 0.10 2.80 1.64
CA ILE A 191 -0.27 1.58 2.36
C ILE A 191 -1.59 1.80 3.07
N ALA A 192 -2.64 1.08 2.67
CA ALA A 192 -3.84 1.01 3.48
C ALA A 192 -3.55 0.17 4.74
N ILE A 193 -3.73 0.75 5.90
CA ILE A 193 -3.40 0.14 7.20
C ILE A 193 -4.62 0.30 8.12
N HIS A 194 -4.98 -0.77 8.85
CA HIS A 194 -6.03 -0.70 9.86
C HIS A 194 -5.50 -0.37 11.25
N ASP A 195 -4.32 -0.86 11.58
CA ASP A 195 -3.68 -0.63 12.87
C ASP A 195 -3.02 0.75 12.89
N LEU A 196 -3.56 1.65 13.75
CA LEU A 196 -3.04 2.99 13.92
C LEU A 196 -1.59 2.99 14.40
N ASN A 197 -1.23 2.11 15.33
CA ASN A 197 0.11 2.07 15.89
C ASN A 197 1.13 1.56 14.86
N LEU A 198 0.73 0.61 14.03
CA LEU A 198 1.56 0.15 12.92
C LEU A 198 1.78 1.29 11.90
N ALA A 199 0.74 2.07 11.60
CA ALA A 199 0.84 3.23 10.72
C ALA A 199 1.77 4.31 11.32
N MET A 200 1.59 4.65 12.62
CA MET A 200 2.44 5.64 13.30
C MET A 200 3.91 5.23 13.34
N ARG A 201 4.18 3.93 13.39
CA ARG A 201 5.55 3.41 13.45
C ARG A 201 6.25 3.41 12.09
N PHE A 202 5.52 3.17 11.01
CA PHE A 202 6.12 2.87 9.71
C PHE A 202 5.88 3.91 8.63
N ALA A 203 4.81 4.70 8.71
CA ALA A 203 4.54 5.74 7.74
C ALA A 203 5.19 7.09 8.16
N ASP A 204 5.52 7.91 7.18
CA ASP A 204 6.02 9.27 7.40
C ASP A 204 4.85 10.25 7.57
N CYS A 205 3.78 10.02 6.79
CA CYS A 205 2.53 10.77 6.85
C CYS A 205 1.34 9.83 6.88
N ALA A 206 0.28 10.25 7.55
CA ALA A 206 -1.01 9.58 7.59
C ALA A 206 -2.07 10.42 6.86
N LEU A 207 -2.70 9.82 5.84
CA LEU A 207 -3.88 10.34 5.17
C LEU A 207 -5.11 9.67 5.77
N PHE A 208 -5.95 10.47 6.41
CA PHE A 208 -7.21 10.01 7.00
C PHE A 208 -8.35 10.18 6.00
N LEU A 209 -8.92 9.05 5.59
CA LEU A 209 -10.08 9.01 4.70
C LEU A 209 -11.36 8.78 5.50
N LYS A 210 -12.35 9.65 5.34
CA LYS A 210 -13.65 9.55 5.98
C LYS A 210 -14.74 9.74 4.95
N LYS A 211 -15.63 8.74 4.79
CA LYS A 211 -16.75 8.76 3.83
C LYS A 211 -16.33 9.24 2.43
N GLY A 212 -15.20 8.69 1.92
CA GLY A 212 -14.70 8.99 0.57
C GLY A 212 -13.95 10.31 0.40
N ARG A 213 -13.80 11.12 1.45
CA ARG A 213 -13.09 12.42 1.42
C ARG A 213 -11.83 12.37 2.26
N VAL A 214 -10.82 13.12 1.86
CA VAL A 214 -9.65 13.37 2.71
C VAL A 214 -10.09 14.25 3.86
N HIS A 215 -10.04 13.70 5.07
CA HIS A 215 -10.36 14.43 6.30
C HIS A 215 -9.16 15.22 6.80
N ALA A 216 -7.98 14.57 6.84
CA ALA A 216 -6.72 15.17 7.24
C ALA A 216 -5.54 14.47 6.61
N ILE A 217 -4.42 15.18 6.46
CA ILE A 217 -3.10 14.63 6.18
C ILE A 217 -2.15 15.19 7.22
N GLN A 218 -1.53 14.34 8.03
CA GLN A 218 -0.65 14.73 9.12
C GLN A 218 0.63 13.90 9.14
N SER A 219 1.72 14.49 9.62
CA SER A 219 2.91 13.70 9.95
C SER A 219 2.58 12.75 11.09
N THR A 220 3.11 11.51 11.02
CA THR A 220 2.91 10.50 12.07
C THR A 220 3.57 10.89 13.41
N GLU A 221 4.49 11.85 13.39
CA GLU A 221 5.12 12.38 14.60
C GLU A 221 4.25 13.39 15.36
N SER A 222 3.30 14.02 14.67
CA SER A 222 2.46 15.11 15.18
C SER A 222 0.96 14.89 14.95
N ILE A 223 0.52 13.64 15.07
CA ILE A 223 -0.89 13.32 14.93
C ILE A 223 -1.70 13.91 16.07
N SER A 224 -2.91 14.37 15.79
CA SER A 224 -3.80 14.93 16.81
C SER A 224 -4.89 13.95 17.27
N PRO A 225 -5.23 13.91 18.57
CA PRO A 225 -6.32 13.08 19.09
C PRO A 225 -7.67 13.40 18.45
N GLU A 226 -7.91 14.66 18.07
CA GLU A 226 -9.15 15.14 17.46
C GLU A 226 -9.39 14.44 16.12
N VAL A 227 -8.36 14.28 15.28
CA VAL A 227 -8.46 13.58 14.00
C VAL A 227 -8.84 12.10 14.21
N ILE A 228 -8.27 11.46 15.23
CA ILE A 228 -8.63 10.07 15.57
C ILE A 228 -10.10 10.02 16.00
N GLN A 229 -10.53 10.95 16.87
CA GLN A 229 -11.91 11.01 17.33
C GLN A 229 -12.88 11.27 16.17
N GLU A 230 -12.58 12.21 15.31
CA GLU A 230 -13.46 12.58 14.20
C GLU A 230 -13.56 11.45 13.16
N VAL A 231 -12.47 10.74 12.87
CA VAL A 231 -12.46 9.66 11.85
C VAL A 231 -13.00 8.36 12.40
N TYR A 232 -12.60 7.99 13.62
CA TYR A 232 -12.92 6.65 14.18
C TYR A 232 -14.04 6.67 15.24
N GLY A 233 -14.47 7.85 15.71
CA GLY A 233 -15.49 7.95 16.76
C GLY A 233 -14.98 7.50 18.14
N VAL A 234 -13.67 7.63 18.39
CA VAL A 234 -13.00 7.13 19.60
C VAL A 234 -12.13 8.26 20.18
N THR A 235 -12.31 8.57 21.46
CA THR A 235 -11.35 9.43 22.18
C THR A 235 -10.06 8.66 22.38
N SER A 236 -8.94 9.32 22.25
CA SER A 236 -7.62 8.70 22.36
C SER A 236 -6.62 9.58 23.08
N ALA A 237 -5.65 8.94 23.75
CA ALA A 237 -4.43 9.59 24.20
C ALA A 237 -3.30 9.26 23.21
N ILE A 238 -2.42 10.24 22.98
CA ILE A 238 -1.24 10.05 22.15
C ILE A 238 0.00 10.22 23.02
N GLN A 239 0.88 9.25 23.01
CA GLN A 239 2.11 9.24 23.79
C GLN A 239 3.30 8.83 22.93
N LYS A 240 4.50 9.22 23.34
CA LYS A 240 5.74 8.70 22.76
C LYS A 240 6.33 7.63 23.68
N ILE A 241 6.42 6.41 23.19
CA ILE A 241 6.98 5.25 23.91
C ILE A 241 8.10 4.67 23.07
N GLY A 242 9.30 4.58 23.63
CA GLY A 242 10.47 4.04 22.91
C GLY A 242 10.81 4.81 21.62
N GLY A 243 10.53 6.13 21.57
CA GLY A 243 10.76 6.96 20.39
C GLY A 243 9.64 6.89 19.32
N HIS A 244 8.62 6.07 19.52
CA HIS A 244 7.50 5.92 18.59
C HIS A 244 6.22 6.61 19.12
N THR A 245 5.46 7.20 18.22
CA THR A 245 4.11 7.71 18.52
C THR A 245 3.16 6.52 18.72
N VAL A 246 2.46 6.50 19.85
CA VAL A 246 1.51 5.44 20.21
C VAL A 246 0.14 6.07 20.45
N VAL A 247 -0.87 5.56 19.77
CA VAL A 247 -2.28 5.92 19.92
C VAL A 247 -2.94 4.91 20.86
N ILE A 248 -3.44 5.40 21.98
CA ILE A 248 -4.15 4.60 22.99
C ILE A 248 -5.63 4.96 22.92
N PRO A 249 -6.50 4.10 22.35
CA PRO A 249 -7.94 4.31 22.39
C PRO A 249 -8.45 4.27 23.82
N LEU A 250 -9.30 5.22 24.21
CA LEU A 250 -9.83 5.32 25.58
C LEU A 250 -11.32 4.95 25.62
N HIS A 251 -12.15 5.68 24.92
CA HIS A 251 -13.61 5.51 24.96
C HIS A 251 -14.22 5.71 23.57
N CYS A 252 -15.26 4.93 23.26
CA CYS A 252 -16.09 5.22 22.08
C CYS A 252 -16.91 6.47 22.34
N CYS A 253 -16.94 7.39 21.39
CA CYS A 253 -17.85 8.52 21.44
C CYS A 253 -19.28 7.97 21.32
N LYS A 254 -20.19 8.34 22.26
CA LYS A 254 -21.59 8.03 22.08
C LYS A 254 -22.10 8.82 20.90
N ASP A 255 -22.65 8.15 19.90
CA ASP A 255 -23.39 8.82 18.84
C ASP A 255 -24.55 9.58 19.53
N HIS A 256 -24.47 10.89 19.56
CA HIS A 256 -25.63 11.71 19.84
C HIS A 256 -26.52 11.66 18.60
N THR A 257 -27.21 10.52 18.41
CA THR A 257 -28.40 10.47 17.57
C THR A 257 -29.49 11.21 18.34
N SER A 258 -29.68 12.45 18.00
CA SER A 258 -30.90 13.24 18.25
C SER A 258 -31.62 13.37 16.93
#